data_895bc73629eaab04ae887d04768697de
#
_entry.id   895bc73629eaab04ae887d04768697de
#
_cell.length_a   1.000
_cell.length_b   1.000
_cell.length_c   1.000
_cell.angle_alpha   90.00
_cell.angle_beta   90.00
_cell.angle_gamma   90.00
#
_symmetry.space_group_name_H-M   'P 1'
#
loop_
_entity.id
_entity.type
_entity.pdbx_description
1 polymer ?
#
loop_
_entity_poly.entity_id
_entity_poly.type
_entity_poly.pdbx_seq_one_letter_code
_entity_poly.pdbx_strand_id
1 'polypeptide(L)'
;MSLELLKPLKNSFLNEIDENYLQGSLYNKIKIHSESDGLPNHELFDVCLVGVEENRNSFFESKKQNLKSIRKELYKLKFGNWKIEVSDLGDLPNGETVDDSYHALYDICKELLSKKTILVIMGGSNDLLYPIFKSFDTHNEKVNIVSIDNQFDLYQDSDLISGRTYMNKIIFDDSNKLNDFTNIGFQRHLCSIDEI
;
A
#
# COMPACT_ATOMS: atom_id res chain seq x y z
N MET A 1 -2.63 13.33 -14.35
CA MET A 1 -3.25 12.22 -13.60
C MET A 1 -2.16 11.59 -12.74
N SER A 2 -2.43 11.37 -11.44
CA SER A 2 -1.40 10.83 -10.54
C SER A 2 -0.99 9.39 -10.88
N LEU A 3 -1.87 8.63 -11.51
CA LEU A 3 -1.59 7.24 -11.91
C LEU A 3 -0.51 7.12 -13.01
N GLU A 4 -0.19 8.17 -13.73
CA GLU A 4 0.93 8.19 -14.70
C GLU A 4 2.31 8.09 -14.04
N LEU A 5 2.38 8.32 -12.72
CA LEU A 5 3.59 8.10 -11.93
C LEU A 5 3.91 6.61 -11.73
N LEU A 6 2.92 5.75 -11.88
CA LEU A 6 3.09 4.31 -11.73
C LEU A 6 3.88 3.72 -12.89
N LYS A 7 4.88 2.93 -12.56
CA LYS A 7 5.71 2.21 -13.55
C LYS A 7 5.08 0.86 -13.89
N PRO A 8 5.03 0.51 -15.18
CA PRO A 8 4.53 -0.78 -15.61
C PRO A 8 5.41 -1.93 -15.12
N LEU A 9 4.80 -3.09 -14.94
CA LEU A 9 5.55 -4.33 -14.72
C LEU A 9 6.28 -4.74 -16.01
N LYS A 10 7.53 -5.16 -15.87
CA LYS A 10 8.36 -5.59 -16.98
C LYS A 10 7.84 -6.89 -17.58
N ASN A 11 7.79 -6.97 -18.90
CA ASN A 11 7.43 -8.20 -19.61
C ASN A 11 8.35 -9.36 -19.24
N SER A 12 9.64 -9.10 -18.98
CA SER A 12 10.58 -10.13 -18.51
C SER A 12 10.15 -10.77 -17.18
N PHE A 13 9.56 -9.98 -16.25
CA PHE A 13 9.02 -10.51 -15.01
C PHE A 13 7.75 -11.34 -15.24
N LEU A 14 6.86 -10.88 -16.10
CA LEU A 14 5.61 -11.59 -16.39
C LEU A 14 5.90 -12.93 -17.07
N ASN A 15 6.91 -13.00 -17.91
CA ASN A 15 7.37 -14.24 -18.57
C ASN A 15 8.02 -15.25 -17.59
N GLU A 16 8.46 -14.79 -16.40
CA GLU A 16 8.97 -15.71 -15.35
C GLU A 16 7.84 -16.39 -14.55
N ILE A 17 6.60 -15.96 -14.73
CA ILE A 17 5.45 -16.57 -14.05
C ILE A 17 5.13 -17.87 -14.74
N ASP A 18 5.34 -18.98 -14.03
CA ASP A 18 5.19 -20.32 -14.57
C ASP A 18 3.76 -20.56 -15.06
N GLU A 19 3.63 -20.89 -16.34
CA GLU A 19 2.35 -21.23 -16.99
C GLU A 19 1.57 -22.34 -16.28
N ASN A 20 2.25 -23.23 -15.57
CA ASN A 20 1.62 -24.29 -14.80
C ASN A 20 0.73 -23.79 -13.64
N TYR A 21 0.92 -22.56 -13.16
CA TYR A 21 0.11 -21.96 -12.12
C TYR A 21 -1.11 -21.20 -12.64
N LEU A 22 -1.22 -21.01 -13.95
CA LEU A 22 -2.18 -20.07 -14.54
C LEU A 22 -3.64 -20.55 -14.47
N GLN A 23 -3.90 -21.84 -14.57
CA GLN A 23 -5.28 -22.32 -14.65
C GLN A 23 -6.07 -22.04 -13.35
N GLY A 24 -7.05 -21.11 -13.44
CA GLY A 24 -7.91 -20.70 -12.32
C GLY A 24 -7.18 -19.88 -11.24
N SER A 25 -6.00 -19.34 -11.54
CA SER A 25 -5.27 -18.44 -10.64
C SER A 25 -5.70 -16.97 -10.83
N LEU A 26 -5.32 -16.14 -9.86
CA LEU A 26 -5.51 -14.68 -9.95
C LEU A 26 -4.84 -14.12 -11.20
N TYR A 27 -3.68 -14.62 -11.61
CA TYR A 27 -2.97 -14.17 -12.80
C TYR A 27 -3.83 -14.22 -14.07
N ASN A 28 -4.71 -15.22 -14.21
CA ASN A 28 -5.62 -15.33 -15.36
C ASN A 28 -6.78 -14.34 -15.34
N LYS A 29 -7.02 -13.68 -14.23
CA LYS A 29 -8.16 -12.79 -14.03
C LYS A 29 -7.77 -11.33 -13.89
N ILE A 30 -6.60 -11.09 -13.31
CA ILE A 30 -6.10 -9.74 -13.05
C ILE A 30 -5.70 -9.04 -14.34
N LYS A 31 -6.04 -7.75 -14.46
CA LYS A 31 -5.51 -6.88 -15.51
C LYS A 31 -4.26 -6.18 -14.99
N ILE A 32 -3.19 -6.26 -15.74
CA ILE A 32 -1.87 -5.80 -15.29
C ILE A 32 -1.41 -4.61 -16.12
N HIS A 33 -0.96 -3.56 -15.43
CA HIS A 33 -0.18 -2.50 -16.06
C HIS A 33 1.19 -3.07 -16.44
N SER A 34 1.35 -3.38 -17.71
CA SER A 34 2.57 -3.97 -18.28
C SER A 34 3.18 -3.07 -19.35
N GLU A 35 4.44 -3.33 -19.68
CA GLU A 35 5.12 -2.62 -20.78
C GLU A 35 4.39 -2.83 -22.12
N SER A 36 3.70 -3.96 -22.32
CA SER A 36 2.98 -4.29 -23.54
C SER A 36 1.58 -3.72 -23.61
N ASP A 37 0.83 -3.74 -22.50
CA ASP A 37 -0.62 -3.44 -22.49
C ASP A 37 -0.92 -2.03 -21.96
N GLY A 38 0.06 -1.38 -21.33
CA GLY A 38 -0.12 -0.06 -20.73
C GLY A 38 -0.97 -0.06 -19.46
N LEU A 39 -1.37 1.12 -19.02
CA LEU A 39 -2.17 1.31 -17.80
C LEU A 39 -3.63 0.92 -18.04
N PRO A 40 -4.20 -0.04 -17.29
CA PRO A 40 -5.61 -0.38 -17.37
C PRO A 40 -6.51 0.79 -16.95
N ASN A 41 -7.72 0.89 -17.50
CA ASN A 41 -8.69 1.84 -17.01
C ASN A 41 -9.18 1.43 -15.60
N HIS A 42 -8.62 2.06 -14.58
CA HIS A 42 -8.86 1.74 -13.16
C HIS A 42 -10.34 1.87 -12.73
N GLU A 43 -11.15 2.66 -13.45
CA GLU A 43 -12.57 2.84 -13.14
C GLU A 43 -13.42 1.57 -13.33
N LEU A 44 -12.86 0.56 -14.00
CA LEU A 44 -13.55 -0.72 -14.29
C LEU A 44 -13.29 -1.79 -13.22
N PHE A 45 -12.48 -1.50 -12.19
CA PHE A 45 -12.05 -2.50 -11.23
C PHE A 45 -12.55 -2.23 -9.81
N ASP A 46 -12.95 -3.32 -9.16
CA ASP A 46 -13.36 -3.31 -7.75
C ASP A 46 -12.15 -3.27 -6.81
N VAL A 47 -11.04 -3.86 -7.24
CA VAL A 47 -9.79 -3.94 -6.46
C VAL A 47 -8.61 -3.50 -7.32
N CYS A 48 -7.82 -2.57 -6.81
CA CYS A 48 -6.58 -2.13 -7.44
C CYS A 48 -5.38 -2.40 -6.54
N LEU A 49 -4.36 -3.06 -7.09
CA LEU A 49 -3.08 -3.29 -6.43
C LEU A 49 -2.08 -2.22 -6.88
N VAL A 50 -1.33 -1.68 -5.93
CA VAL A 50 -0.23 -0.74 -6.19
C VAL A 50 0.98 -1.17 -5.37
N GLY A 51 2.12 -1.39 -6.02
CA GLY A 51 3.38 -1.59 -5.33
C GLY A 51 4.02 -0.25 -4.95
N VAL A 52 4.67 -0.17 -3.80
CA VAL A 52 5.40 1.03 -3.36
C VAL A 52 6.80 0.64 -2.93
N GLU A 53 7.82 1.26 -3.53
CA GLU A 53 9.23 0.94 -3.24
C GLU A 53 9.79 1.73 -2.05
N GLU A 54 9.07 2.75 -1.53
CA GLU A 54 9.57 3.65 -0.49
C GLU A 54 9.74 2.95 0.86
N ASN A 55 10.96 2.98 1.38
CA ASN A 55 11.30 2.41 2.68
C ASN A 55 12.44 3.15 3.41
N ARG A 56 12.80 4.35 2.93
CA ARG A 56 13.90 5.14 3.51
C ARG A 56 13.65 5.54 4.96
N ASN A 57 12.39 5.66 5.38
CA ASN A 57 12.01 5.96 6.76
C ASN A 57 11.69 4.70 7.59
N SER A 58 12.03 3.53 7.09
CA SER A 58 11.93 2.30 7.87
C SER A 58 12.87 2.35 9.07
N PHE A 59 12.37 1.94 10.23
CA PHE A 59 13.20 1.86 11.44
C PHE A 59 14.31 0.80 11.32
N PHE A 60 14.03 -0.27 10.63
CA PHE A 60 15.03 -1.31 10.38
C PHE A 60 15.72 -1.06 9.05
N GLU A 61 17.05 -1.20 8.99
CA GLU A 61 17.76 -1.25 7.71
C GLU A 61 17.13 -2.35 6.86
N SER A 62 16.14 -1.96 6.05
CA SER A 62 15.45 -2.91 5.22
C SER A 62 16.26 -3.19 3.97
N LYS A 63 16.51 -4.45 3.71
CA LYS A 63 16.95 -4.89 2.39
C LYS A 63 15.91 -4.42 1.37
N LYS A 64 16.38 -4.07 0.17
CA LYS A 64 15.51 -3.66 -0.94
C LYS A 64 14.28 -4.58 -1.02
N GLN A 65 13.10 -4.00 -0.95
CA GLN A 65 11.85 -4.76 -0.99
C GLN A 65 11.74 -5.52 -2.31
N ASN A 66 11.22 -6.73 -2.24
CA ASN A 66 11.05 -7.57 -3.41
C ASN A 66 9.56 -7.71 -3.77
N LEU A 67 8.99 -6.63 -4.30
CA LEU A 67 7.60 -6.59 -4.77
C LEU A 67 7.29 -7.69 -5.78
N LYS A 68 8.29 -8.09 -6.58
CA LYS A 68 8.15 -9.19 -7.54
C LYS A 68 7.88 -10.53 -6.84
N SER A 69 8.55 -10.80 -5.72
CA SER A 69 8.31 -12.03 -4.96
C SER A 69 6.91 -12.06 -4.34
N ILE A 70 6.44 -10.92 -3.84
CA ILE A 70 5.07 -10.81 -3.32
C ILE A 70 4.07 -11.11 -4.44
N ARG A 71 4.23 -10.48 -5.61
CA ARG A 71 3.36 -10.72 -6.76
C ARG A 71 3.39 -12.16 -7.26
N LYS A 72 4.58 -12.78 -7.33
CA LYS A 72 4.70 -14.19 -7.72
C LYS A 72 3.83 -15.11 -6.87
N GLU A 73 3.80 -14.89 -5.56
CA GLU A 73 2.97 -15.70 -4.66
C GLU A 73 1.49 -15.31 -4.73
N LEU A 74 1.19 -14.02 -4.79
CA LEU A 74 -0.18 -13.52 -4.91
C LEU A 74 -0.86 -14.02 -6.19
N TYR A 75 -0.15 -13.97 -7.33
CA TYR A 75 -0.69 -14.36 -8.62
C TYR A 75 -0.99 -15.87 -8.75
N LYS A 76 -0.37 -16.70 -7.92
CA LYS A 76 -0.66 -18.15 -7.85
C LYS A 76 -1.97 -18.48 -7.12
N LEU A 77 -2.49 -17.57 -6.32
CA LEU A 77 -3.70 -17.83 -5.55
C LEU A 77 -4.88 -18.19 -6.47
N LYS A 78 -5.67 -19.17 -6.06
CA LYS A 78 -6.86 -19.54 -6.82
C LYS A 78 -7.95 -18.49 -6.64
N PHE A 79 -8.48 -18.01 -7.77
CA PHE A 79 -9.42 -16.89 -7.76
C PHE A 79 -10.88 -17.31 -7.46
N GLY A 80 -11.23 -18.57 -7.66
CA GLY A 80 -12.62 -19.05 -7.46
C GLY A 80 -13.61 -18.44 -8.47
N ASN A 81 -14.91 -18.48 -8.12
CA ASN A 81 -16.02 -17.99 -8.96
C ASN A 81 -16.50 -16.58 -8.56
N TRP A 82 -15.63 -15.75 -8.03
CA TRP A 82 -15.99 -14.42 -7.56
C TRP A 82 -16.16 -13.46 -8.74
N LYS A 83 -17.20 -12.64 -8.65
CA LYS A 83 -17.51 -11.61 -9.68
C LYS A 83 -16.90 -10.27 -9.27
N ILE A 84 -15.60 -10.26 -9.04
CA ILE A 84 -14.83 -9.05 -8.76
C ILE A 84 -13.79 -8.87 -9.86
N GLU A 85 -13.63 -7.63 -10.30
CA GLU A 85 -12.62 -7.25 -11.26
C GLU A 85 -11.40 -6.70 -10.52
N VAL A 86 -10.22 -7.22 -10.82
CA VAL A 86 -8.97 -6.89 -10.14
C VAL A 86 -7.96 -6.35 -11.13
N SER A 87 -7.26 -5.29 -10.78
CA SER A 87 -6.11 -4.81 -11.55
C SER A 87 -4.86 -4.63 -10.69
N ASP A 88 -3.70 -4.82 -11.30
CA ASP A 88 -2.40 -4.42 -10.76
C ASP A 88 -1.89 -3.22 -11.56
N LEU A 89 -1.82 -2.08 -10.91
CA LEU A 89 -1.48 -0.81 -11.55
C LEU A 89 0.03 -0.56 -11.63
N GLY A 90 0.84 -1.54 -11.18
CA GLY A 90 2.30 -1.43 -11.22
C GLY A 90 2.88 -0.82 -9.94
N ASP A 91 4.06 -0.22 -10.08
CA ASP A 91 4.87 0.24 -8.94
C ASP A 91 5.04 1.76 -8.91
N LEU A 92 4.82 2.36 -7.73
CA LEU A 92 5.27 3.71 -7.43
C LEU A 92 6.77 3.66 -7.07
N PRO A 93 7.63 4.22 -7.91
CA PRO A 93 9.05 4.31 -7.59
C PRO A 93 9.30 5.36 -6.50
N ASN A 94 10.48 5.31 -5.86
CA ASN A 94 10.90 6.34 -4.94
C ASN A 94 10.97 7.71 -5.62
N GLY A 95 10.43 8.73 -4.98
CA GLY A 95 10.68 10.13 -5.32
C GLY A 95 12.12 10.55 -5.02
N GLU A 96 12.49 11.77 -5.38
CA GLU A 96 13.81 12.34 -5.01
C GLU A 96 13.96 12.39 -3.48
N THR A 97 12.94 12.87 -2.81
CA THR A 97 12.81 12.85 -1.35
C THR A 97 11.74 11.85 -0.91
N VAL A 98 11.69 11.53 0.39
CA VAL A 98 10.60 10.74 0.97
C VAL A 98 9.28 11.49 0.88
N ASP A 99 9.30 12.80 1.06
CA ASP A 99 8.11 13.66 0.95
C ASP A 99 7.52 13.62 -0.46
N ASP A 100 8.35 13.57 -1.50
CA ASP A 100 7.87 13.40 -2.88
C ASP A 100 7.13 12.05 -3.05
N SER A 101 7.67 10.98 -2.44
CA SER A 101 7.00 9.67 -2.44
C SER A 101 5.67 9.72 -1.70
N TYR A 102 5.61 10.42 -0.56
CA TYR A 102 4.38 10.58 0.21
C TYR A 102 3.32 11.37 -0.56
N HIS A 103 3.70 12.49 -1.18
CA HIS A 103 2.78 13.27 -2.00
C HIS A 103 2.24 12.47 -3.18
N ALA A 104 3.11 11.74 -3.89
CA ALA A 104 2.71 10.89 -5.00
C ALA A 104 1.74 9.78 -4.54
N LEU A 105 2.03 9.12 -3.42
CA LEU A 105 1.16 8.09 -2.85
C LEU A 105 -0.19 8.67 -2.40
N TYR A 106 -0.18 9.84 -1.75
CA TYR A 106 -1.39 10.57 -1.36
C TYR A 106 -2.29 10.83 -2.58
N ASP A 107 -1.74 11.36 -3.67
CA ASP A 107 -2.50 11.69 -4.87
C ASP A 107 -3.08 10.44 -5.56
N ILE A 108 -2.29 9.36 -5.63
CA ILE A 108 -2.75 8.06 -6.17
C ILE A 108 -3.89 7.50 -5.32
N CYS A 109 -3.73 7.47 -4.00
CA CYS A 109 -4.77 6.98 -3.10
C CYS A 109 -6.05 7.81 -3.22
N LYS A 110 -5.94 9.14 -3.24
CA LYS A 110 -7.06 10.05 -3.38
C LYS A 110 -7.82 9.82 -4.70
N GLU A 111 -7.11 9.61 -5.80
CA GLU A 111 -7.73 9.32 -7.11
C GLU A 111 -8.48 7.98 -7.09
N LEU A 112 -7.87 6.91 -6.57
CA LEU A 112 -8.45 5.57 -6.53
C LEU A 112 -9.62 5.46 -5.53
N LEU A 113 -9.46 6.00 -4.33
CA LEU A 113 -10.50 5.94 -3.28
C LEU A 113 -11.75 6.74 -3.64
N SER A 114 -11.65 7.77 -4.50
CA SER A 114 -12.81 8.54 -4.97
C SER A 114 -13.83 7.68 -5.72
N LYS A 115 -13.44 6.52 -6.20
CA LYS A 115 -14.27 5.58 -7.01
C LYS A 115 -14.85 4.41 -6.21
N LYS A 116 -14.69 4.39 -4.88
CA LYS A 116 -15.08 3.26 -4.00
C LYS A 116 -14.33 1.96 -4.31
N THR A 117 -13.16 2.05 -4.90
CA THR A 117 -12.29 0.92 -5.18
C THR A 117 -11.61 0.46 -3.89
N ILE A 118 -11.48 -0.84 -3.70
CA ILE A 118 -10.61 -1.39 -2.66
C ILE A 118 -9.17 -1.24 -3.13
N LEU A 119 -8.39 -0.44 -2.42
CA LEU A 119 -6.98 -0.23 -2.71
C LEU A 119 -6.11 -1.13 -1.85
N VAL A 120 -5.23 -1.89 -2.49
CA VAL A 120 -4.25 -2.74 -1.83
C VAL A 120 -2.86 -2.20 -2.12
N ILE A 121 -2.20 -1.66 -1.10
CA ILE A 121 -0.81 -1.22 -1.20
C ILE A 121 0.12 -2.36 -0.79
N MET A 122 1.10 -2.67 -1.64
CA MET A 122 2.09 -3.71 -1.41
C MET A 122 3.47 -3.09 -1.21
N GLY A 123 4.09 -3.40 -0.09
CA GLY A 123 5.46 -2.94 0.20
C GLY A 123 5.53 -1.58 0.87
N GLY A 124 6.73 -1.06 0.96
CA GLY A 124 7.05 0.13 1.73
C GLY A 124 7.23 -0.15 3.22
N SER A 125 7.51 0.88 3.98
CA SER A 125 7.55 0.84 5.44
C SER A 125 6.22 1.34 6.03
N ASN A 126 5.99 1.08 7.32
CA ASN A 126 4.72 1.37 8.00
C ASN A 126 4.31 2.85 7.94
N ASP A 127 5.27 3.77 7.84
CA ASP A 127 5.05 5.21 7.70
C ASP A 127 4.22 5.58 6.46
N LEU A 128 4.16 4.73 5.45
CA LEU A 128 3.30 4.93 4.29
C LEU A 128 1.80 4.98 4.64
N LEU A 129 1.41 4.47 5.81
CA LEU A 129 0.04 4.63 6.27
C LEU A 129 -0.33 6.12 6.47
N TYR A 130 0.65 6.99 6.79
CA TYR A 130 0.38 8.42 6.99
C TYR A 130 -0.15 9.12 5.71
N PRO A 131 0.54 9.10 4.56
CA PRO A 131 -0.02 9.67 3.34
C PRO A 131 -1.30 8.98 2.86
N ILE A 132 -1.46 7.67 3.09
CA ILE A 132 -2.71 6.95 2.80
C ILE A 132 -3.83 7.51 3.67
N PHE A 133 -3.63 7.65 4.99
CA PHE A 133 -4.60 8.25 5.90
C PHE A 133 -4.98 9.68 5.48
N LYS A 134 -4.00 10.51 5.13
CA LYS A 134 -4.24 11.88 4.65
C LYS A 134 -5.08 11.93 3.37
N SER A 135 -5.03 10.91 2.52
CA SER A 135 -5.83 10.87 1.29
C SER A 135 -7.35 10.83 1.56
N PHE A 136 -7.77 10.46 2.78
CA PHE A 136 -9.17 10.51 3.21
C PHE A 136 -9.65 11.91 3.61
N ASP A 137 -8.81 12.93 3.65
CA ASP A 137 -9.19 14.30 4.04
C ASP A 137 -10.31 14.88 3.20
N THR A 138 -10.45 14.44 1.96
CA THR A 138 -11.51 14.87 1.04
C THR A 138 -12.84 14.15 1.25
N HIS A 139 -12.88 13.13 2.09
CA HIS A 139 -14.09 12.37 2.42
C HIS A 139 -14.72 12.92 3.70
N ASN A 140 -16.05 12.96 3.78
CA ASN A 140 -16.74 13.40 5.00
C ASN A 140 -16.76 12.31 6.10
N GLU A 141 -16.33 11.11 5.77
CA GLU A 141 -16.35 9.96 6.68
C GLU A 141 -15.08 9.89 7.52
N LYS A 142 -15.22 9.42 8.76
CA LYS A 142 -14.08 9.11 9.61
C LYS A 142 -13.48 7.75 9.25
N VAL A 143 -12.20 7.60 9.54
CA VAL A 143 -11.41 6.39 9.24
C VAL A 143 -11.20 5.58 10.51
N ASN A 144 -11.45 4.28 10.43
CA ASN A 144 -11.00 3.30 11.43
C ASN A 144 -9.73 2.63 10.92
N ILE A 145 -8.73 2.50 11.78
CA ILE A 145 -7.47 1.82 11.46
C ILE A 145 -7.39 0.53 12.27
N VAL A 146 -7.16 -0.58 11.58
CA VAL A 146 -6.81 -1.86 12.20
C VAL A 146 -5.40 -2.23 11.77
N SER A 147 -4.48 -2.29 12.73
CA SER A 147 -3.11 -2.75 12.52
C SER A 147 -2.97 -4.20 12.99
N ILE A 148 -2.18 -4.98 12.28
CA ILE A 148 -1.72 -6.31 12.70
C ILE A 148 -0.22 -6.20 12.87
N ASP A 149 0.21 -5.87 14.08
CA ASP A 149 1.61 -5.57 14.38
C ASP A 149 1.95 -5.95 15.83
N ASN A 150 3.23 -6.22 16.08
CA ASN A 150 3.74 -6.51 17.42
C ASN A 150 4.05 -5.25 18.25
N GLN A 151 3.98 -4.05 17.66
CA GLN A 151 4.20 -2.75 18.29
C GLN A 151 3.05 -1.79 17.93
N PHE A 152 2.92 -0.69 18.69
CA PHE A 152 1.93 0.35 18.40
C PHE A 152 2.45 1.45 17.47
N ASP A 153 3.78 1.58 17.36
CA ASP A 153 4.45 2.63 16.58
C ASP A 153 4.03 4.07 16.98
N LEU A 154 3.86 4.26 18.29
CA LEU A 154 3.45 5.53 18.91
C LEU A 154 4.65 6.34 19.41
N TYR A 155 5.85 6.04 18.98
CA TYR A 155 7.06 6.71 19.45
C TYR A 155 6.97 8.23 19.28
N GLN A 156 7.34 8.97 20.34
CA GLN A 156 7.38 10.43 20.32
C GLN A 156 8.80 10.89 20.06
N ASP A 157 9.33 10.62 18.89
CA ASP A 157 10.64 11.15 18.53
C ASP A 157 10.51 12.04 17.29
N SER A 158 10.96 13.29 17.48
CA SER A 158 11.14 14.30 16.42
C SER A 158 9.92 14.61 15.53
N ASP A 159 10.03 15.66 14.74
CA ASP A 159 9.04 16.05 13.72
C ASP A 159 9.01 15.13 12.51
N LEU A 160 9.91 14.14 12.46
CA LEU A 160 10.03 13.22 11.32
C LEU A 160 9.01 12.08 11.39
N ILE A 161 8.41 11.79 10.25
CA ILE A 161 7.56 10.61 10.07
C ILE A 161 8.47 9.43 9.79
N SER A 162 8.29 8.34 10.52
CA SER A 162 9.05 7.10 10.37
C SER A 162 8.16 5.88 10.66
N GLY A 163 8.68 4.69 10.36
CA GLY A 163 7.99 3.44 10.68
C GLY A 163 7.63 3.23 12.15
N ARG A 164 8.14 4.07 13.07
CA ARG A 164 7.79 4.05 14.51
C ARG A 164 6.97 5.23 15.00
N THR A 165 6.93 6.33 14.25
CA THR A 165 6.27 7.57 14.68
C THR A 165 4.99 7.87 13.93
N TYR A 166 4.71 7.15 12.84
CA TYR A 166 3.61 7.43 11.94
C TYR A 166 2.23 7.38 12.61
N MET A 167 2.01 6.41 13.52
CA MET A 167 0.73 6.30 14.23
C MET A 167 0.51 7.47 15.19
N ASN A 168 1.56 7.95 15.86
CA ASN A 168 1.49 9.16 16.67
C ASN A 168 1.07 10.37 15.81
N LYS A 169 1.67 10.52 14.62
CA LYS A 169 1.28 11.60 13.69
C LYS A 169 -0.17 11.49 13.22
N ILE A 170 -0.69 10.28 13.03
CA ILE A 170 -2.10 10.06 12.65
C ILE A 170 -3.05 10.40 13.81
N ILE A 171 -2.73 9.97 15.03
CA ILE A 171 -3.58 10.20 16.22
C ILE A 171 -3.70 11.69 16.55
N PHE A 172 -2.59 12.44 16.42
CA PHE A 172 -2.55 13.87 16.68
C PHE A 172 -2.75 14.73 15.44
N ASP A 173 -3.26 14.15 14.35
CA ASP A 173 -3.54 14.91 13.13
C ASP A 173 -4.74 15.85 13.32
N ASP A 174 -4.55 17.11 12.95
CA ASP A 174 -5.54 18.18 13.13
C ASP A 174 -6.83 17.97 12.30
N SER A 175 -6.82 17.10 11.32
CA SER A 175 -8.00 16.81 10.48
C SER A 175 -9.13 16.12 11.25
N ASN A 176 -8.84 15.56 12.43
CA ASN A 176 -9.80 14.79 13.26
C ASN A 176 -10.52 13.67 12.46
N LYS A 177 -9.83 13.06 11.50
CA LYS A 177 -10.36 11.99 10.64
C LYS A 177 -10.32 10.61 11.28
N LEU A 178 -9.37 10.37 12.18
CA LEU A 178 -9.31 9.10 12.88
C LEU A 178 -10.52 8.96 13.82
N ASN A 179 -11.26 7.86 13.67
CA ASN A 179 -12.36 7.51 14.56
C ASN A 179 -11.92 6.50 15.63
N ASP A 180 -11.24 5.44 15.19
CA ASP A 180 -10.77 4.39 16.08
C ASP A 180 -9.47 3.77 15.57
N PHE A 181 -8.62 3.31 16.49
CA PHE A 181 -7.40 2.58 16.22
C PHE A 181 -7.37 1.28 17.03
N THR A 182 -7.26 0.17 16.33
CA THR A 182 -7.15 -1.17 16.94
C THR A 182 -5.86 -1.83 16.49
N ASN A 183 -5.02 -2.27 17.44
CA ASN A 183 -3.85 -3.09 17.12
C ASN A 183 -4.11 -4.54 17.54
N ILE A 184 -3.80 -5.48 16.63
CA ILE A 184 -3.92 -6.92 16.86
C ILE A 184 -2.51 -7.52 16.88
N GLY A 185 -2.16 -8.17 17.98
CA GLY A 185 -0.89 -8.90 18.09
C GLY A 185 0.23 -8.15 18.79
N PHE A 186 -0.03 -6.96 19.38
CA PHE A 186 1.00 -6.24 20.10
C PHE A 186 1.63 -7.09 21.21
N GLN A 187 2.92 -6.91 21.42
CA GLN A 187 3.70 -7.64 22.42
C GLN A 187 4.27 -6.65 23.44
N ARG A 188 3.79 -6.76 24.67
CA ARG A 188 4.12 -5.81 25.76
C ARG A 188 5.62 -5.57 25.95
N HIS A 189 6.45 -6.58 25.74
CA HIS A 189 7.90 -6.46 25.90
C HIS A 189 8.61 -5.73 24.75
N LEU A 190 7.89 -5.42 23.68
CA LEU A 190 8.38 -4.65 22.54
C LEU A 190 7.86 -3.21 22.54
N CYS A 191 6.93 -2.88 23.44
CA CYS A 191 6.37 -1.54 23.57
C CYS A 191 6.99 -0.81 24.77
N SER A 192 7.21 0.48 24.64
CA SER A 192 7.63 1.31 25.77
C SER A 192 6.50 1.48 26.78
N ILE A 193 6.83 1.91 28.01
CA ILE A 193 5.83 2.19 29.05
C ILE A 193 4.90 3.34 28.61
N ASP A 194 5.43 4.29 27.83
CA ASP A 194 4.70 5.47 27.39
C ASP A 194 3.71 5.16 26.24
N GLU A 195 3.82 3.97 25.62
CA GLU A 195 2.92 3.50 24.56
C GLU A 195 1.76 2.63 25.11
N ILE A 196 1.82 2.21 26.37
CA ILE A 196 0.84 1.35 27.04
C ILE A 196 0.05 2.13 28.09
#